data_c88f9dd381b2c9194ca53bed7a382de3
#
_entry.id   c88f9dd381b2c9194ca53bed7a382de3
#
_cell.length_a   1.000
_cell.length_b   1.000
_cell.length_c   1.000
_cell.angle_alpha   90.00
_cell.angle_beta   90.00
_cell.angle_gamma   90.00
#
_symmetry.space_group_name_H-M   'P 1'
#
loop_
_entity.id
_entity.type
_entity.pdbx_description
1 polymer ?
#
loop_
_entity_poly.entity_id
_entity_poly.type
_entity_poly.pdbx_seq_one_letter_code
_entity_poly.pdbx_strand_id
1 'polypeptide(L)'
;KLQRLFRNPTCTKLIKKANDFGAGGVSVAVGELADGLNINLDAVPVKYQGLDGTELAISESQERMAVCIEAKDFEKFKEEAYKENLEAIKVADVTDTNRLVMKWRGKTIVDMSRAFLDTNGVRQHQIVDVCENEYDEHPFDAVNSDLNTVLQDANVASQIGLAEMFDASIGKSTVLMPFGGKYQLTPEEGSVQKLPVHGMTNTCSVMTYGYDPKVSKYSPYLGASYSVVEALARITALGADYKKCRLSNQEYFERLGADAQKWGQPFEALLGLIDAQLAFETPSIGGKDSMSGTYKDIHVPPTVITFAVTTAKTDDIVSASFKNPGDLSLIHISEPTRLALIS
;
A
#
# COMPACT_ATOMS: atom_id res chain seq x y z
N LYS A 1 -11.04 14.95 8.42
CA LYS A 1 -12.26 14.85 9.21
C LYS A 1 -12.35 13.48 9.91
N LEU A 2 -12.42 12.36 9.19
CA LEU A 2 -12.45 11.00 9.76
C LEU A 2 -11.33 10.76 10.78
N GLN A 3 -10.11 11.12 10.44
CA GLN A 3 -8.96 10.98 11.33
C GLN A 3 -9.13 11.75 12.66
N ARG A 4 -9.78 12.94 12.64
CA ARG A 4 -10.07 13.67 13.88
C ARG A 4 -11.16 13.00 14.70
N LEU A 5 -12.24 12.52 14.04
CA LEU A 5 -13.29 11.76 14.70
C LEU A 5 -12.74 10.51 15.39
N PHE A 6 -11.92 9.73 14.67
CA PHE A 6 -11.31 8.50 15.21
C PHE A 6 -10.21 8.73 16.25
N ARG A 7 -9.85 9.98 16.53
CA ARG A 7 -9.01 10.36 17.66
C ARG A 7 -9.77 10.87 18.86
N ASN A 8 -11.06 11.14 18.70
CA ASN A 8 -11.90 11.58 19.79
C ASN A 8 -12.28 10.38 20.67
N PRO A 9 -11.78 10.28 21.92
CA PRO A 9 -12.05 9.14 22.78
C PRO A 9 -13.53 9.03 23.18
N THR A 10 -14.29 10.12 23.08
CA THR A 10 -15.75 10.11 23.31
C THR A 10 -16.47 9.32 22.20
N CYS A 11 -15.95 9.39 20.98
CA CYS A 11 -16.48 8.67 19.84
C CYS A 11 -15.92 7.23 19.78
N THR A 12 -14.60 7.06 19.87
CA THR A 12 -13.97 5.76 19.63
C THR A 12 -14.31 4.71 20.67
N LYS A 13 -14.58 5.10 21.91
CA LYS A 13 -15.04 4.19 22.96
C LYS A 13 -16.43 3.58 22.72
N LEU A 14 -17.21 4.18 21.82
CA LEU A 14 -18.52 3.64 21.41
C LEU A 14 -18.38 2.57 20.33
N ILE A 15 -17.25 2.54 19.61
CA ILE A 15 -17.04 1.65 18.48
C ILE A 15 -16.62 0.26 19.00
N LYS A 16 -17.36 -0.76 18.58
CA LYS A 16 -17.07 -2.18 18.86
C LYS A 16 -16.22 -2.81 17.77
N LYS A 17 -16.53 -2.48 16.50
CA LYS A 17 -15.82 -2.95 15.32
C LYS A 17 -15.89 -1.87 14.25
N ALA A 18 -14.85 -1.73 13.46
CA ALA A 18 -14.80 -0.79 12.35
C ALA A 18 -14.14 -1.44 11.14
N ASN A 19 -14.55 -1.02 9.94
CA ASN A 19 -13.95 -1.42 8.68
C ASN A 19 -13.96 -0.23 7.72
N ASP A 20 -13.02 -0.20 6.79
CA ASP A 20 -12.99 0.82 5.74
C ASP A 20 -13.89 0.43 4.56
N PHE A 21 -14.19 1.40 3.69
CA PHE A 21 -14.94 1.17 2.46
C PHE A 21 -13.97 1.07 1.28
N GLY A 22 -13.46 -0.13 1.05
CA GLY A 22 -12.66 -0.47 -0.12
C GLY A 22 -13.42 -1.32 -1.13
N ALA A 23 -12.68 -2.17 -1.82
CA ALA A 23 -13.22 -3.13 -2.78
C ALA A 23 -14.26 -4.04 -2.14
N GLY A 24 -15.35 -4.32 -2.87
CA GLY A 24 -16.50 -5.06 -2.36
C GLY A 24 -17.57 -4.20 -1.67
N GLY A 25 -17.33 -2.90 -1.53
CA GLY A 25 -18.32 -1.91 -1.08
C GLY A 25 -18.99 -2.25 0.23
N VAL A 26 -20.31 -2.08 0.30
CA VAL A 26 -21.13 -2.36 1.48
C VAL A 26 -21.07 -3.83 1.89
N SER A 27 -20.97 -4.74 0.91
CA SER A 27 -20.90 -6.19 1.15
C SER A 27 -19.70 -6.58 2.03
N VAL A 28 -18.58 -5.92 1.86
CA VAL A 28 -17.37 -6.11 2.66
C VAL A 28 -17.36 -5.18 3.87
N ALA A 29 -17.41 -3.86 3.65
CA ALA A 29 -17.25 -2.87 4.70
C ALA A 29 -18.27 -3.04 5.85
N VAL A 30 -19.52 -3.29 5.54
CA VAL A 30 -20.58 -3.54 6.53
C VAL A 30 -20.77 -5.03 6.77
N GLY A 31 -20.74 -5.85 5.70
CA GLY A 31 -21.01 -7.27 5.76
C GLY A 31 -20.07 -8.09 6.64
N GLU A 32 -18.86 -7.59 6.92
CA GLU A 32 -17.86 -8.22 7.80
C GLU A 32 -17.91 -7.74 9.26
N LEU A 33 -18.77 -6.78 9.58
CA LEU A 33 -18.83 -6.23 10.93
C LEU A 33 -19.47 -7.16 11.96
N ALA A 34 -20.37 -8.05 11.54
CA ALA A 34 -21.01 -9.03 12.42
C ALA A 34 -21.48 -10.26 11.63
N ASP A 35 -21.68 -11.37 12.34
CA ASP A 35 -22.09 -12.66 11.74
C ASP A 35 -23.51 -12.62 11.20
N GLY A 36 -24.43 -11.93 11.87
CA GLY A 36 -25.79 -11.71 11.42
C GLY A 36 -26.07 -10.25 11.16
N LEU A 37 -26.53 -9.89 9.96
CA LEU A 37 -26.76 -8.52 9.53
C LEU A 37 -28.01 -8.41 8.63
N ASN A 38 -28.85 -7.40 8.90
CA ASN A 38 -29.85 -6.90 7.98
C ASN A 38 -29.42 -5.53 7.46
N ILE A 39 -29.02 -5.47 6.20
CA ILE A 39 -28.53 -4.25 5.55
C ILE A 39 -29.63 -3.65 4.69
N ASN A 40 -29.92 -2.37 4.88
CA ASN A 40 -30.80 -1.57 4.05
C ASN A 40 -30.00 -0.75 3.04
N LEU A 41 -29.91 -1.20 1.80
CA LEU A 41 -29.18 -0.51 0.74
C LEU A 41 -29.83 0.83 0.34
N ASP A 42 -31.13 1.02 0.58
CA ASP A 42 -31.82 2.29 0.31
C ASP A 42 -31.32 3.42 1.24
N ALA A 43 -30.74 3.08 2.39
CA ALA A 43 -30.16 4.03 3.34
C ALA A 43 -28.70 4.40 3.01
N VAL A 44 -28.06 3.72 2.07
CA VAL A 44 -26.66 4.00 1.70
C VAL A 44 -26.57 5.31 0.92
N PRO A 45 -25.79 6.31 1.39
CA PRO A 45 -25.70 7.59 0.68
C PRO A 45 -25.00 7.43 -0.65
N VAL A 46 -25.57 8.02 -1.69
CA VAL A 46 -25.07 8.02 -3.06
C VAL A 46 -24.81 9.43 -3.55
N LYS A 47 -23.80 9.62 -4.39
CA LYS A 47 -23.47 10.92 -5.00
C LYS A 47 -24.31 11.22 -6.25
N TYR A 48 -24.80 10.18 -6.92
CA TYR A 48 -25.61 10.28 -8.14
C TYR A 48 -26.67 9.18 -8.15
N GLN A 49 -27.75 9.43 -8.87
CA GLN A 49 -28.82 8.47 -9.01
C GLN A 49 -28.54 7.47 -10.13
N GLY A 50 -29.26 6.34 -10.12
CA GLY A 50 -29.21 5.34 -11.19
C GLY A 50 -28.53 4.05 -10.81
N LEU A 51 -27.91 3.97 -9.62
CA LEU A 51 -27.33 2.71 -9.12
C LEU A 51 -28.43 1.71 -8.79
N ASP A 52 -28.24 0.47 -9.20
CA ASP A 52 -29.08 -0.65 -8.80
C ASP A 52 -28.63 -1.27 -7.46
N GLY A 53 -29.37 -2.27 -6.98
CA GLY A 53 -29.07 -2.91 -5.70
C GLY A 53 -27.74 -3.65 -5.69
N THR A 54 -27.33 -4.22 -6.81
CA THR A 54 -26.04 -4.90 -6.94
C THR A 54 -24.89 -3.91 -6.89
N GLU A 55 -25.00 -2.83 -7.66
CA GLU A 55 -24.00 -1.76 -7.67
C GLU A 55 -23.84 -1.13 -6.28
N LEU A 56 -24.95 -0.85 -5.58
CA LEU A 56 -24.93 -0.34 -4.22
C LEU A 56 -24.27 -1.31 -3.24
N ALA A 57 -24.46 -2.62 -3.43
CA ALA A 57 -23.91 -3.63 -2.56
C ALA A 57 -22.39 -3.80 -2.70
N ILE A 58 -21.84 -3.67 -3.92
CA ILE A 58 -20.44 -4.00 -4.22
C ILE A 58 -19.58 -2.80 -4.63
N SER A 59 -20.20 -1.63 -4.91
CA SER A 59 -19.46 -0.46 -5.39
C SER A 59 -18.51 0.08 -4.32
N GLU A 60 -17.27 0.19 -4.69
CA GLU A 60 -16.26 0.85 -3.87
C GLU A 60 -16.58 2.35 -3.72
N SER A 61 -16.46 2.87 -2.53
CA SER A 61 -16.64 4.29 -2.23
C SER A 61 -15.71 4.69 -1.11
N GLN A 62 -14.48 5.00 -1.44
CA GLN A 62 -13.42 5.37 -0.50
C GLN A 62 -13.77 6.60 0.34
N GLU A 63 -12.94 6.88 1.35
CA GLU A 63 -13.11 7.98 2.32
C GLU A 63 -14.36 7.81 3.21
N ARG A 64 -14.80 6.57 3.43
CA ARG A 64 -15.85 6.18 4.36
C ARG A 64 -15.36 5.17 5.37
N MET A 65 -16.05 5.11 6.50
CA MET A 65 -15.85 4.07 7.51
C MET A 65 -17.19 3.46 7.89
N ALA A 66 -17.22 2.14 8.00
CA ALA A 66 -18.33 1.42 8.61
C ALA A 66 -17.98 1.11 10.07
N VAL A 67 -18.91 1.34 10.99
CA VAL A 67 -18.72 1.08 12.42
C VAL A 67 -19.90 0.32 12.99
N CYS A 68 -19.63 -0.60 13.90
CA CYS A 68 -20.62 -1.25 14.74
C CYS A 68 -20.62 -0.59 16.11
N ILE A 69 -21.77 -0.11 16.56
CA ILE A 69 -21.99 0.54 17.87
C ILE A 69 -23.27 0.00 18.52
N GLU A 70 -23.47 0.25 19.78
CA GLU A 70 -24.76 -0.02 20.42
C GLU A 70 -25.83 0.93 19.95
N ALA A 71 -27.06 0.43 19.74
CA ALA A 71 -28.17 1.24 19.24
C ALA A 71 -28.46 2.47 20.11
N LYS A 72 -28.30 2.37 21.43
CA LYS A 72 -28.48 3.49 22.38
C LYS A 72 -27.46 4.62 22.18
N ASP A 73 -26.30 4.33 21.60
CA ASP A 73 -25.21 5.28 21.43
C ASP A 73 -25.23 5.98 20.04
N PHE A 74 -26.19 5.64 19.18
CA PHE A 74 -26.24 6.15 17.80
C PHE A 74 -26.32 7.66 17.73
N GLU A 75 -27.25 8.29 18.49
CA GLU A 75 -27.38 9.75 18.45
C GLU A 75 -26.14 10.46 18.98
N LYS A 76 -25.52 9.93 20.02
CA LYS A 76 -24.27 10.47 20.54
C LYS A 76 -23.12 10.37 19.52
N PHE A 77 -23.01 9.23 18.83
CA PHE A 77 -22.01 9.04 17.77
C PHE A 77 -22.24 10.02 16.61
N LYS A 78 -23.50 10.20 16.21
CA LYS A 78 -23.91 11.13 15.15
C LYS A 78 -23.59 12.58 15.50
N GLU A 79 -23.79 13.00 16.74
CA GLU A 79 -23.40 14.33 17.22
C GLU A 79 -21.90 14.56 17.14
N GLU A 80 -21.08 13.57 17.55
CA GLU A 80 -19.63 13.67 17.45
C GLU A 80 -19.14 13.70 16.00
N ALA A 81 -19.75 12.94 15.10
CA ALA A 81 -19.47 12.98 13.67
C ALA A 81 -19.84 14.36 13.08
N TYR A 82 -20.97 14.92 13.47
CA TYR A 82 -21.41 16.24 12.99
C TYR A 82 -20.45 17.37 13.39
N LYS A 83 -19.84 17.30 14.58
CA LYS A 83 -18.82 18.29 15.02
C LYS A 83 -17.60 18.32 14.07
N GLU A 84 -17.32 17.20 13.39
CA GLU A 84 -16.28 17.11 12.39
C GLU A 84 -16.78 17.35 10.96
N ASN A 85 -18.02 17.80 10.81
CA ASN A 85 -18.70 17.95 9.52
C ASN A 85 -18.68 16.63 8.71
N LEU A 86 -19.11 15.56 9.39
CA LEU A 86 -19.32 14.22 8.85
C LEU A 86 -20.76 13.80 9.09
N GLU A 87 -21.29 13.02 8.17
CA GLU A 87 -22.58 12.35 8.32
C GLU A 87 -22.40 10.94 8.88
N ALA A 88 -23.24 10.55 9.82
CA ALA A 88 -23.35 9.18 10.30
C ALA A 88 -24.76 8.68 10.03
N ILE A 89 -24.87 7.60 9.26
CA ILE A 89 -26.14 7.05 8.78
C ILE A 89 -26.24 5.59 9.19
N LYS A 90 -27.37 5.20 9.73
CA LYS A 90 -27.68 3.81 10.03
C LYS A 90 -28.05 3.07 8.74
N VAL A 91 -27.24 2.09 8.36
CA VAL A 91 -27.46 1.29 7.13
C VAL A 91 -27.75 -0.18 7.44
N ALA A 92 -27.52 -0.66 8.66
CA ALA A 92 -27.72 -2.05 9.03
C ALA A 92 -28.13 -2.22 10.49
N ASP A 93 -28.77 -3.35 10.75
CA ASP A 93 -29.01 -3.89 12.09
C ASP A 93 -28.27 -5.22 12.27
N VAL A 94 -27.56 -5.36 13.39
CA VAL A 94 -26.97 -6.64 13.80
C VAL A 94 -28.08 -7.56 14.31
N THR A 95 -28.04 -8.81 13.89
CA THR A 95 -29.01 -9.85 14.26
C THR A 95 -28.32 -11.11 14.80
N ASP A 96 -29.04 -11.98 15.42
CA ASP A 96 -28.60 -13.30 15.89
C ASP A 96 -28.86 -14.44 14.89
N THR A 97 -29.28 -14.10 13.66
CA THR A 97 -29.68 -15.06 12.64
C THR A 97 -28.51 -15.77 11.97
N ASN A 98 -27.26 -15.30 12.16
CA ASN A 98 -26.08 -15.76 11.45
C ASN A 98 -26.25 -15.76 9.91
N ARG A 99 -26.90 -14.72 9.41
CA ARG A 99 -27.14 -14.52 7.99
C ARG A 99 -26.81 -13.10 7.57
N LEU A 100 -26.24 -12.95 6.39
CA LEU A 100 -26.09 -11.68 5.69
C LEU A 100 -27.32 -11.48 4.80
N VAL A 101 -28.14 -10.51 5.15
CA VAL A 101 -29.35 -10.15 4.39
C VAL A 101 -29.22 -8.72 3.90
N MET A 102 -29.43 -8.50 2.60
CA MET A 102 -29.47 -7.16 2.02
C MET A 102 -30.80 -6.92 1.33
N LYS A 103 -31.38 -5.75 1.61
CA LYS A 103 -32.64 -5.30 1.03
C LYS A 103 -32.47 -4.04 0.20
N TRP A 104 -33.14 -3.99 -0.94
CA TRP A 104 -33.21 -2.84 -1.83
C TRP A 104 -34.63 -2.70 -2.39
N ARG A 105 -35.19 -1.50 -2.25
CA ARG A 105 -36.58 -1.18 -2.66
C ARG A 105 -37.59 -2.20 -2.15
N GLY A 106 -37.47 -2.55 -0.86
CA GLY A 106 -38.33 -3.50 -0.19
C GLY A 106 -38.15 -4.99 -0.59
N LYS A 107 -37.22 -5.30 -1.49
CA LYS A 107 -36.90 -6.67 -1.91
C LYS A 107 -35.64 -7.15 -1.26
N THR A 108 -35.59 -8.40 -0.83
CA THR A 108 -34.36 -9.08 -0.44
C THR A 108 -33.60 -9.46 -1.71
N ILE A 109 -32.40 -8.94 -1.86
CA ILE A 109 -31.50 -9.22 -3.01
C ILE A 109 -30.32 -10.11 -2.65
N VAL A 110 -29.97 -10.16 -1.35
CA VAL A 110 -28.97 -11.10 -0.81
C VAL A 110 -29.55 -11.72 0.46
N ASP A 111 -29.40 -13.04 0.58
CA ASP A 111 -29.72 -13.79 1.78
C ASP A 111 -28.82 -15.03 1.86
N MET A 112 -27.68 -14.90 2.55
CA MET A 112 -26.66 -15.94 2.66
C MET A 112 -26.37 -16.28 4.11
N SER A 113 -26.15 -17.55 4.40
CA SER A 113 -25.72 -17.96 5.74
C SER A 113 -24.27 -17.59 5.99
N ARG A 114 -23.93 -17.23 7.22
CA ARG A 114 -22.56 -16.96 7.61
C ARG A 114 -21.67 -18.19 7.41
N ALA A 115 -22.17 -19.35 7.71
CA ALA A 115 -21.48 -20.62 7.48
C ALA A 115 -21.04 -20.82 6.02
N PHE A 116 -21.85 -20.34 5.04
CA PHE A 116 -21.46 -20.35 3.64
C PHE A 116 -20.39 -19.30 3.32
N LEU A 117 -20.53 -18.10 3.85
CA LEU A 117 -19.56 -17.00 3.63
C LEU A 117 -18.19 -17.29 4.24
N ASP A 118 -18.17 -18.02 5.36
CA ASP A 118 -16.93 -18.38 6.07
C ASP A 118 -16.23 -19.59 5.44
N THR A 119 -16.81 -20.20 4.40
CA THR A 119 -16.12 -21.26 3.66
C THR A 119 -15.07 -20.64 2.74
N ASN A 120 -13.93 -21.33 2.59
CA ASN A 120 -12.91 -20.97 1.61
C ASN A 120 -13.32 -21.33 0.17
N GLY A 121 -14.60 -21.64 -0.06
CA GLY A 121 -15.11 -22.06 -1.35
C GLY A 121 -14.61 -23.45 -1.78
N VAL A 122 -14.61 -23.70 -3.08
CA VAL A 122 -14.06 -24.92 -3.66
C VAL A 122 -12.53 -24.87 -3.58
N ARG A 123 -11.92 -25.95 -3.05
CA ARG A 123 -10.46 -26.04 -3.00
C ARG A 123 -9.89 -25.96 -4.41
N GLN A 124 -9.09 -24.95 -4.67
CA GLN A 124 -8.39 -24.76 -5.93
C GLN A 124 -7.06 -25.50 -5.90
N HIS A 125 -6.65 -26.01 -7.05
CA HIS A 125 -5.33 -26.59 -7.26
C HIS A 125 -4.74 -25.96 -8.51
N GLN A 126 -3.55 -25.40 -8.37
CA GLN A 126 -2.79 -24.81 -9.45
C GLN A 126 -1.42 -25.45 -9.54
N ILE A 127 -1.01 -25.84 -10.73
CA ILE A 127 0.36 -26.25 -11.01
C ILE A 127 1.17 -24.98 -11.21
N VAL A 128 2.29 -24.93 -10.54
CA VAL A 128 3.26 -23.82 -10.62
C VAL A 128 4.55 -24.39 -11.19
N ASP A 129 5.01 -23.79 -12.28
CA ASP A 129 6.27 -24.15 -12.94
C ASP A 129 7.26 -23.01 -12.74
N VAL A 130 8.22 -23.23 -11.88
CA VAL A 130 9.26 -22.25 -11.56
C VAL A 130 10.40 -22.40 -12.57
N CYS A 131 10.70 -21.33 -13.30
CA CYS A 131 11.79 -21.33 -14.24
C CYS A 131 13.12 -21.44 -13.48
N GLU A 132 13.94 -22.44 -13.77
CA GLU A 132 15.34 -22.44 -13.38
C GLU A 132 16.06 -21.37 -14.22
N ASN A 133 16.25 -20.20 -13.63
CA ASN A 133 17.07 -19.17 -14.25
C ASN A 133 18.53 -19.53 -14.01
N GLU A 134 19.25 -19.86 -15.06
CA GLU A 134 20.71 -19.77 -15.03
C GLU A 134 21.04 -18.28 -14.95
N TYR A 135 21.42 -17.83 -13.74
CA TYR A 135 21.79 -16.44 -13.52
C TYR A 135 23.11 -16.17 -14.26
N ASP A 136 23.04 -15.36 -15.33
CA ASP A 136 24.21 -14.80 -15.95
C ASP A 136 24.88 -13.84 -14.94
N GLU A 137 26.21 -13.86 -14.85
CA GLU A 137 26.96 -12.96 -13.96
C GLU A 137 26.75 -11.48 -14.32
N HIS A 138 26.28 -11.18 -15.54
CA HIS A 138 26.08 -9.83 -16.04
C HIS A 138 24.71 -9.66 -16.74
N PRO A 139 23.59 -9.74 -16.00
CA PRO A 139 22.24 -9.65 -16.59
C PRO A 139 21.92 -8.30 -17.22
N PHE A 140 22.74 -7.30 -17.00
CA PHE A 140 22.56 -5.93 -17.48
C PHE A 140 23.79 -5.46 -18.23
N ASP A 141 23.68 -5.33 -19.56
CA ASP A 141 24.66 -4.61 -20.37
C ASP A 141 24.64 -3.10 -20.04
N ALA A 142 25.08 -2.75 -18.83
CA ALA A 142 25.21 -1.36 -18.41
C ALA A 142 26.36 -0.65 -19.13
N VAL A 143 27.23 -1.39 -19.81
CA VAL A 143 28.56 -0.92 -20.22
C VAL A 143 28.57 -0.08 -21.50
N ASN A 144 27.50 -0.08 -22.30
CA ASN A 144 27.51 0.56 -23.63
C ASN A 144 26.51 1.72 -23.79
N SER A 145 25.87 2.19 -22.73
CA SER A 145 24.95 3.33 -22.78
C SER A 145 25.70 4.63 -22.53
N ASP A 146 25.69 5.54 -23.49
CA ASP A 146 26.18 6.90 -23.25
C ASP A 146 25.23 7.65 -22.28
N LEU A 147 25.72 8.72 -21.67
CA LEU A 147 24.99 9.51 -20.69
C LEU A 147 23.65 10.03 -21.23
N ASN A 148 23.60 10.43 -22.50
CA ASN A 148 22.36 10.96 -23.10
C ASN A 148 21.30 9.86 -23.21
N THR A 149 21.69 8.67 -23.62
CA THR A 149 20.78 7.51 -23.68
C THR A 149 20.22 7.15 -22.31
N VAL A 150 21.07 7.14 -21.28
CA VAL A 150 20.65 6.89 -19.90
C VAL A 150 19.67 7.98 -19.41
N LEU A 151 19.97 9.24 -19.64
CA LEU A 151 19.11 10.37 -19.21
C LEU A 151 17.77 10.44 -19.94
N GLN A 152 17.66 9.82 -21.13
CA GLN A 152 16.42 9.73 -21.90
C GLN A 152 15.55 8.52 -21.50
N ASP A 153 16.09 7.58 -20.74
CA ASP A 153 15.30 6.46 -20.22
C ASP A 153 14.20 6.98 -19.29
N ALA A 154 12.95 6.59 -19.53
CA ALA A 154 11.80 7.04 -18.75
C ALA A 154 11.90 6.69 -17.26
N ASN A 155 12.66 5.65 -16.89
CA ASN A 155 12.93 5.29 -15.50
C ASN A 155 13.96 6.20 -14.82
N VAL A 156 14.77 6.92 -15.60
CA VAL A 156 15.83 7.83 -15.13
C VAL A 156 15.44 9.30 -15.28
N ALA A 157 14.57 9.61 -16.23
CA ALA A 157 14.09 10.98 -16.49
C ALA A 157 13.42 11.58 -15.24
N SER A 158 13.49 12.91 -15.13
CA SER A 158 12.91 13.62 -13.99
C SER A 158 11.42 13.35 -13.82
N GLN A 159 11.01 12.98 -12.61
CA GLN A 159 9.61 12.74 -12.23
C GLN A 159 8.93 13.99 -11.64
N ILE A 160 9.52 15.18 -11.78
CA ILE A 160 9.00 16.42 -11.18
C ILE A 160 7.58 16.73 -11.67
N GLY A 161 7.29 16.49 -12.95
CA GLY A 161 5.96 16.72 -13.50
C GLY A 161 4.88 15.84 -12.85
N LEU A 162 5.21 14.61 -12.47
CA LEU A 162 4.30 13.74 -11.72
C LEU A 162 4.09 14.24 -10.28
N ALA A 163 5.16 14.69 -9.61
CA ALA A 163 5.06 15.25 -8.27
C ALA A 163 4.22 16.54 -8.26
N GLU A 164 4.30 17.37 -9.30
CA GLU A 164 3.51 18.59 -9.45
C GLU A 164 2.02 18.35 -9.74
N MET A 165 1.67 17.18 -10.30
CA MET A 165 0.27 16.79 -10.52
C MET A 165 -0.45 16.39 -9.23
N PHE A 166 0.29 16.04 -8.19
CA PHE A 166 -0.23 15.64 -6.89
C PHE A 166 0.21 16.62 -5.81
N ASP A 167 -0.37 16.51 -4.63
CA ASP A 167 0.03 17.34 -3.50
C ASP A 167 1.49 17.08 -3.10
N ALA A 168 2.37 18.01 -3.40
CA ALA A 168 3.78 17.93 -3.05
C ALA A 168 4.02 17.98 -1.54
N SER A 169 3.07 18.54 -0.77
CA SER A 169 3.11 18.53 0.68
C SER A 169 1.74 18.17 1.26
N ILE A 170 1.73 17.47 2.39
CA ILE A 170 0.49 17.16 3.12
C ILE A 170 0.40 18.08 4.33
N GLY A 171 0.27 19.40 4.05
CA GLY A 171 0.12 20.43 5.08
C GLY A 171 1.35 20.57 5.97
N LYS A 172 1.11 21.04 7.20
CA LYS A 172 2.17 21.43 8.15
C LYS A 172 3.00 20.28 8.73
N SER A 173 2.65 19.03 8.47
CA SER A 173 3.37 17.87 9.00
C SER A 173 4.52 17.40 8.13
N THR A 174 4.65 17.91 6.91
CA THR A 174 5.71 17.53 5.97
C THR A 174 7.08 17.94 6.50
N VAL A 175 8.02 16.99 6.56
CA VAL A 175 9.42 17.21 6.92
C VAL A 175 10.29 17.23 5.68
N LEU A 176 10.12 16.26 4.77
CA LEU A 176 10.75 16.26 3.45
C LEU A 176 9.70 16.42 2.36
N MET A 177 9.96 17.32 1.43
CA MET A 177 9.22 17.48 0.19
C MET A 177 9.68 16.42 -0.82
N PRO A 178 8.87 16.04 -1.84
CA PRO A 178 9.32 15.13 -2.89
C PRO A 178 10.61 15.59 -3.59
N PHE A 179 10.79 16.91 -3.72
CA PHE A 179 12.01 17.54 -4.20
C PHE A 179 12.47 18.58 -3.18
N GLY A 180 13.68 18.39 -2.67
CA GLY A 180 14.31 19.23 -1.66
C GLY A 180 15.43 20.10 -2.21
N GLY A 181 16.30 20.54 -1.31
CA GLY A 181 17.40 21.46 -1.60
C GLY A 181 16.96 22.89 -1.77
N LYS A 182 17.92 23.80 -1.98
CA LYS A 182 17.69 25.25 -2.10
C LYS A 182 16.69 25.62 -3.20
N TYR A 183 16.70 24.91 -4.31
CA TYR A 183 15.89 25.18 -5.48
C TYR A 183 14.71 24.21 -5.65
N GLN A 184 14.50 23.30 -4.70
CA GLN A 184 13.48 22.24 -4.75
C GLN A 184 13.56 21.39 -6.04
N LEU A 185 14.78 21.04 -6.43
CA LEU A 185 15.05 20.23 -7.62
C LEU A 185 15.75 18.91 -7.29
N THR A 186 16.14 18.69 -6.03
CA THR A 186 16.82 17.47 -5.59
C THR A 186 15.76 16.45 -5.17
N PRO A 187 15.61 15.31 -5.87
CA PRO A 187 14.67 14.28 -5.46
C PRO A 187 15.09 13.72 -4.09
N GLU A 188 14.10 13.48 -3.23
CA GLU A 188 14.30 12.87 -1.92
C GLU A 188 14.01 11.36 -1.98
N GLU A 189 14.70 10.59 -1.14
CA GLU A 189 14.65 9.14 -1.15
C GLU A 189 13.42 8.53 -0.46
N GLY A 190 12.58 9.35 0.14
CA GLY A 190 11.37 8.90 0.82
C GLY A 190 10.51 10.01 1.37
N SER A 191 9.38 9.64 1.95
CA SER A 191 8.43 10.55 2.57
C SER A 191 8.63 10.59 4.07
N VAL A 192 8.79 11.81 4.62
CA VAL A 192 8.91 12.02 6.05
C VAL A 192 7.85 13.02 6.52
N GLN A 193 6.99 12.57 7.45
CA GLN A 193 5.86 13.33 7.96
C GLN A 193 5.84 13.30 9.49
N LYS A 194 5.67 14.44 10.16
CA LYS A 194 5.42 14.46 11.60
C LYS A 194 4.14 13.71 11.93
N LEU A 195 4.15 12.95 13.02
CA LEU A 195 2.95 12.25 13.45
C LEU A 195 1.83 13.25 13.78
N PRO A 196 0.62 12.98 13.33
CA PRO A 196 -0.51 13.88 13.51
C PRO A 196 -1.05 13.75 14.95
N VAL A 197 -0.49 14.47 15.90
CA VAL A 197 -0.90 14.53 17.30
C VAL A 197 -1.57 15.86 17.64
N HIS A 198 -2.22 15.95 18.81
CA HIS A 198 -2.64 17.22 19.36
C HIS A 198 -1.39 18.00 19.84
N GLY A 199 -1.20 19.22 19.32
CA GLY A 199 -0.03 20.05 19.59
C GLY A 199 1.12 19.77 18.63
N MET A 200 2.34 19.78 19.16
CA MET A 200 3.59 19.63 18.40
C MET A 200 4.31 18.33 18.77
N THR A 201 5.01 17.74 17.79
CA THR A 201 5.86 16.58 18.02
C THR A 201 7.11 16.64 17.16
N ASN A 202 8.19 16.06 17.66
CA ASN A 202 9.43 15.81 16.90
C ASN A 202 9.51 14.35 16.42
N THR A 203 8.46 13.54 16.67
CA THR A 203 8.39 12.20 16.11
C THR A 203 7.76 12.26 14.74
N CYS A 204 8.40 11.60 13.77
CA CYS A 204 7.92 11.50 12.39
C CYS A 204 7.80 10.04 11.96
N SER A 205 6.96 9.78 10.99
CA SER A 205 6.97 8.57 10.19
C SER A 205 7.95 8.76 9.03
N VAL A 206 8.67 7.71 8.70
CA VAL A 206 9.56 7.64 7.53
C VAL A 206 9.08 6.49 6.69
N MET A 207 8.80 6.76 5.42
CA MET A 207 8.36 5.76 4.46
C MET A 207 9.21 5.83 3.19
N THR A 208 9.63 4.67 2.74
CA THR A 208 10.39 4.51 1.49
C THR A 208 9.77 3.40 0.66
N TYR A 209 10.26 3.21 -0.54
CA TYR A 209 9.89 2.09 -1.39
C TYR A 209 11.12 1.55 -2.13
N GLY A 210 10.99 0.33 -2.65
CA GLY A 210 11.98 -0.29 -3.54
C GLY A 210 11.27 -1.02 -4.67
N TYR A 211 11.80 -0.87 -5.89
CA TYR A 211 11.36 -1.57 -7.08
C TYR A 211 12.27 -1.28 -8.27
N ASP A 212 12.72 -2.32 -8.96
CA ASP A 212 13.42 -2.21 -10.25
C ASP A 212 12.76 -3.12 -11.29
N PRO A 213 12.12 -2.54 -12.35
CA PRO A 213 11.44 -3.30 -13.38
C PRO A 213 12.38 -4.15 -14.23
N LYS A 214 13.65 -3.77 -14.38
CA LYS A 214 14.63 -4.52 -15.19
C LYS A 214 15.06 -5.78 -14.44
N VAL A 215 15.38 -5.64 -13.14
CA VAL A 215 15.69 -6.77 -12.28
C VAL A 215 14.52 -7.73 -12.16
N SER A 216 13.30 -7.20 -11.99
CA SER A 216 12.08 -8.00 -11.87
C SER A 216 11.76 -8.79 -13.15
N LYS A 217 12.01 -8.22 -14.32
CA LYS A 217 11.87 -8.92 -15.60
C LYS A 217 12.89 -10.03 -15.78
N TYR A 218 14.12 -9.80 -15.31
CA TYR A 218 15.18 -10.77 -15.38
C TYR A 218 14.92 -11.95 -14.45
N SER A 219 14.55 -11.68 -13.20
CA SER A 219 14.17 -12.67 -12.21
C SER A 219 13.15 -12.07 -11.23
N PRO A 220 11.92 -12.61 -11.17
CA PRO A 220 10.95 -12.19 -10.16
C PRO A 220 11.46 -12.37 -8.72
N TYR A 221 12.22 -13.43 -8.46
CA TYR A 221 12.85 -13.69 -7.16
C TYR A 221 13.83 -12.57 -6.77
N LEU A 222 14.77 -12.24 -7.67
CA LEU A 222 15.74 -11.18 -7.40
C LEU A 222 15.05 -9.82 -7.32
N GLY A 223 14.12 -9.52 -8.23
CA GLY A 223 13.35 -8.28 -8.22
C GLY A 223 12.65 -8.04 -6.89
N ALA A 224 12.00 -9.05 -6.36
CA ALA A 224 11.35 -9.00 -5.06
C ALA A 224 12.34 -8.86 -3.90
N SER A 225 13.44 -9.62 -3.90
CA SER A 225 14.48 -9.50 -2.89
C SER A 225 15.11 -8.11 -2.88
N TYR A 226 15.47 -7.58 -4.05
CA TYR A 226 16.06 -6.25 -4.19
C TYR A 226 15.08 -5.14 -3.81
N SER A 227 13.77 -5.31 -4.02
CA SER A 227 12.78 -4.33 -3.58
C SER A 227 12.82 -4.11 -2.06
N VAL A 228 13.03 -5.18 -1.29
CA VAL A 228 13.21 -5.08 0.18
C VAL A 228 14.53 -4.40 0.51
N VAL A 229 15.63 -4.82 -0.13
CA VAL A 229 16.97 -4.23 0.10
C VAL A 229 16.96 -2.74 -0.17
N GLU A 230 16.40 -2.32 -1.31
CA GLU A 230 16.35 -0.92 -1.71
C GLU A 230 15.50 -0.09 -0.74
N ALA A 231 14.32 -0.57 -0.37
CA ALA A 231 13.46 0.13 0.58
C ALA A 231 14.15 0.34 1.94
N LEU A 232 14.84 -0.68 2.47
CA LEU A 232 15.55 -0.60 3.74
C LEU A 232 16.84 0.26 3.65
N ALA A 233 17.54 0.22 2.51
CA ALA A 233 18.70 1.08 2.26
C ALA A 233 18.30 2.55 2.27
N ARG A 234 17.19 2.91 1.62
CA ARG A 234 16.63 4.27 1.63
C ARG A 234 16.20 4.73 3.04
N ILE A 235 15.59 3.84 3.84
CA ILE A 235 15.29 4.13 5.26
C ILE A 235 16.57 4.54 6.00
N THR A 236 17.65 3.78 5.80
CA THR A 236 18.94 4.04 6.44
C THR A 236 19.58 5.34 5.94
N ALA A 237 19.50 5.60 4.63
CA ALA A 237 20.00 6.84 4.03
C ALA A 237 19.29 8.09 4.56
N LEU A 238 17.99 7.97 4.90
CA LEU A 238 17.22 9.03 5.53
C LEU A 238 17.50 9.21 7.04
N GLY A 239 18.41 8.43 7.63
CA GLY A 239 18.77 8.51 9.04
C GLY A 239 17.86 7.73 10.00
N ALA A 240 17.01 6.86 9.48
CA ALA A 240 16.12 6.06 10.30
C ALA A 240 16.61 4.61 10.48
N ASP A 241 16.12 3.93 11.50
CA ASP A 241 16.51 2.58 11.86
C ASP A 241 15.67 1.54 11.11
N TYR A 242 16.29 0.82 10.17
CA TYR A 242 15.62 -0.20 9.36
C TYR A 242 15.13 -1.40 10.19
N LYS A 243 15.79 -1.73 11.32
CA LYS A 243 15.39 -2.85 12.18
C LYS A 243 14.02 -2.66 12.83
N LYS A 244 13.54 -1.42 12.88
CA LYS A 244 12.21 -1.08 13.39
C LYS A 244 11.15 -1.04 12.30
N CYS A 245 11.51 -1.25 11.06
CA CYS A 245 10.59 -1.20 9.94
C CYS A 245 9.53 -2.29 9.99
N ARG A 246 8.39 -1.95 9.42
CA ARG A 246 7.38 -2.91 8.96
C ARG A 246 7.20 -2.69 7.48
N LEU A 247 7.01 -3.79 6.74
CA LEU A 247 6.88 -3.77 5.30
C LEU A 247 5.42 -3.89 4.88
N SER A 248 5.09 -3.31 3.74
CA SER A 248 3.84 -3.54 3.02
C SER A 248 4.19 -3.77 1.56
N ASN A 249 3.77 -4.90 1.01
CA ASN A 249 4.16 -5.28 -0.35
C ASN A 249 2.97 -5.13 -1.29
N GLN A 250 3.22 -4.57 -2.49
CA GLN A 250 2.23 -4.45 -3.54
C GLN A 250 2.70 -5.29 -4.72
N GLU A 251 1.86 -6.23 -5.16
CA GLU A 251 2.17 -7.15 -6.24
C GLU A 251 1.27 -6.92 -7.44
N TYR A 252 1.87 -6.89 -8.63
CA TYR A 252 1.15 -6.78 -9.89
C TYR A 252 1.76 -7.73 -10.91
N PHE A 253 0.92 -8.61 -11.45
CA PHE A 253 1.31 -9.56 -12.48
C PHE A 253 0.31 -9.54 -13.62
N GLU A 254 0.72 -10.05 -14.78
CA GLU A 254 -0.18 -10.26 -15.90
C GLU A 254 -1.31 -11.23 -15.56
N ARG A 255 -2.30 -11.34 -16.42
CA ARG A 255 -3.37 -12.33 -16.25
C ARG A 255 -2.79 -13.75 -16.36
N LEU A 256 -2.83 -14.51 -15.28
CA LEU A 256 -2.18 -15.80 -15.16
C LEU A 256 -2.96 -16.94 -15.86
N GLY A 257 -4.29 -16.90 -15.83
CA GLY A 257 -5.14 -17.98 -16.37
C GLY A 257 -4.82 -19.33 -15.74
N ALA A 258 -4.68 -20.36 -16.57
CA ALA A 258 -4.29 -21.71 -16.16
C ALA A 258 -2.82 -22.05 -16.53
N ASP A 259 -2.03 -21.06 -16.88
CA ASP A 259 -0.65 -21.21 -17.32
C ASP A 259 0.29 -21.39 -16.12
N ALA A 260 0.94 -22.57 -16.05
CA ALA A 260 1.80 -22.92 -14.93
C ALA A 260 3.07 -22.03 -14.83
N GLN A 261 3.63 -21.61 -15.97
CA GLN A 261 4.81 -20.72 -16.00
C GLN A 261 4.46 -19.31 -15.56
N LYS A 262 3.28 -18.78 -15.96
CA LYS A 262 2.81 -17.49 -15.48
C LYS A 262 2.59 -17.49 -13.98
N TRP A 263 2.08 -18.59 -13.42
CA TRP A 263 1.97 -18.78 -11.97
C TRP A 263 3.33 -18.93 -11.27
N GLY A 264 4.37 -19.32 -12.00
CA GLY A 264 5.74 -19.36 -11.52
C GLY A 264 6.25 -17.98 -11.08
N GLN A 265 5.94 -16.92 -11.83
CA GLN A 265 6.42 -15.57 -11.57
C GLN A 265 6.03 -15.00 -10.19
N PRO A 266 4.75 -14.97 -9.79
CA PRO A 266 4.38 -14.52 -8.44
C PRO A 266 4.92 -15.45 -7.35
N PHE A 267 5.02 -16.76 -7.63
CA PHE A 267 5.58 -17.71 -6.66
C PHE A 267 7.08 -17.46 -6.41
N GLU A 268 7.87 -17.25 -7.45
CA GLU A 268 9.28 -16.85 -7.34
C GLU A 268 9.46 -15.53 -6.59
N ALA A 269 8.64 -14.54 -6.93
CA ALA A 269 8.66 -13.25 -6.25
C ALA A 269 8.36 -13.38 -4.75
N LEU A 270 7.37 -14.20 -4.39
CA LEU A 270 7.04 -14.49 -3.00
C LEU A 270 8.21 -15.13 -2.24
N LEU A 271 8.92 -16.08 -2.86
CA LEU A 271 10.11 -16.69 -2.27
C LEU A 271 11.20 -15.65 -2.01
N GLY A 272 11.48 -14.77 -2.99
CA GLY A 272 12.44 -13.69 -2.83
C GLY A 272 12.08 -12.70 -1.73
N LEU A 273 10.79 -12.37 -1.59
CA LEU A 273 10.27 -11.54 -0.48
C LEU A 273 10.51 -12.21 0.87
N ILE A 274 10.20 -13.51 0.99
CA ILE A 274 10.34 -14.26 2.25
C ILE A 274 11.82 -14.30 2.65
N ASP A 275 12.71 -14.66 1.74
CA ASP A 275 14.13 -14.75 2.03
C ASP A 275 14.73 -13.42 2.48
N ALA A 276 14.40 -12.33 1.80
CA ALA A 276 14.85 -11.00 2.19
C ALA A 276 14.31 -10.58 3.56
N GLN A 277 13.01 -10.81 3.82
CA GLN A 277 12.40 -10.48 5.11
C GLN A 277 13.03 -11.25 6.27
N LEU A 278 13.33 -12.54 6.06
CA LEU A 278 14.01 -13.37 7.06
C LEU A 278 15.45 -12.90 7.29
N ALA A 279 16.18 -12.57 6.22
CA ALA A 279 17.56 -12.10 6.31
C ALA A 279 17.70 -10.76 7.05
N PHE A 280 16.76 -9.84 6.85
CA PHE A 280 16.76 -8.52 7.51
C PHE A 280 15.95 -8.48 8.80
N GLU A 281 15.24 -9.55 9.17
CA GLU A 281 14.34 -9.62 10.31
C GLU A 281 13.25 -8.51 10.30
N THR A 282 12.78 -8.15 9.08
CA THR A 282 11.80 -7.09 8.86
C THR A 282 10.48 -7.67 8.34
N PRO A 283 9.46 -7.86 9.20
CA PRO A 283 8.22 -8.52 8.79
C PRO A 283 7.31 -7.60 7.99
N SER A 284 6.57 -8.18 7.04
CA SER A 284 5.42 -7.55 6.40
C SER A 284 4.21 -7.55 7.33
N ILE A 285 3.46 -6.44 7.31
CA ILE A 285 2.18 -6.31 8.02
C ILE A 285 0.99 -6.53 7.11
N GLY A 286 1.20 -6.56 5.82
CA GLY A 286 0.17 -6.73 4.81
C GLY A 286 0.64 -6.29 3.43
N GLY A 287 -0.30 -6.17 2.54
CA GLY A 287 -0.06 -5.77 1.16
C GLY A 287 -1.30 -5.96 0.32
N LYS A 288 -1.10 -5.96 -0.98
CA LYS A 288 -2.13 -6.23 -1.97
C LYS A 288 -1.51 -6.93 -3.17
N ASP A 289 -2.26 -7.83 -3.76
CA ASP A 289 -1.93 -8.49 -5.02
C ASP A 289 -2.97 -8.20 -6.11
N SER A 290 -2.53 -8.24 -7.35
CA SER A 290 -3.39 -8.19 -8.53
C SER A 290 -2.76 -8.98 -9.66
N MET A 291 -3.52 -9.97 -10.16
CA MET A 291 -3.14 -10.83 -11.30
C MET A 291 -3.97 -10.47 -12.54
N SER A 292 -4.21 -9.18 -12.76
CA SER A 292 -5.04 -8.66 -13.87
C SER A 292 -4.33 -7.62 -14.74
N GLY A 293 -3.02 -7.52 -14.64
CA GLY A 293 -2.18 -6.54 -15.34
C GLY A 293 -1.99 -6.84 -16.84
N THR A 294 -3.08 -7.16 -17.53
CA THR A 294 -3.07 -7.40 -18.99
C THR A 294 -4.12 -6.54 -19.68
N TYR A 295 -3.71 -5.81 -20.68
CA TYR A 295 -4.59 -5.09 -21.59
C TYR A 295 -4.21 -5.38 -23.02
N LYS A 296 -5.04 -6.16 -23.73
CA LYS A 296 -4.74 -6.70 -25.07
C LYS A 296 -3.44 -7.50 -25.05
N ASP A 297 -2.44 -7.05 -25.81
CA ASP A 297 -1.08 -7.57 -25.95
C ASP A 297 -0.05 -6.88 -25.03
N ILE A 298 -0.50 -5.95 -24.19
CA ILE A 298 0.35 -5.28 -23.19
C ILE A 298 0.19 -5.97 -21.84
N HIS A 299 1.32 -6.35 -21.27
CA HIS A 299 1.40 -7.00 -19.96
C HIS A 299 2.28 -6.19 -19.02
N VAL A 300 1.86 -6.04 -17.76
CA VAL A 300 2.76 -5.48 -16.75
C VAL A 300 3.95 -6.42 -16.56
N PRO A 301 5.16 -5.91 -16.36
CA PRO A 301 6.27 -6.76 -15.93
C PRO A 301 5.95 -7.36 -14.55
N PRO A 302 6.60 -8.47 -14.17
CA PRO A 302 6.57 -8.94 -12.80
C PRO A 302 6.89 -7.78 -11.86
N THR A 303 5.99 -7.47 -10.95
CA THR A 303 6.11 -6.26 -10.12
C THR A 303 5.88 -6.61 -8.66
N VAL A 304 6.89 -6.37 -7.84
CA VAL A 304 6.77 -6.31 -6.39
C VAL A 304 7.35 -5.00 -5.92
N ILE A 305 6.51 -4.15 -5.36
CA ILE A 305 6.94 -2.90 -4.73
C ILE A 305 6.90 -3.11 -3.22
N THR A 306 8.04 -3.00 -2.58
CA THR A 306 8.12 -3.03 -1.11
C THR A 306 8.10 -1.61 -0.57
N PHE A 307 7.13 -1.31 0.29
CA PHE A 307 7.12 -0.11 1.12
C PHE A 307 7.65 -0.45 2.51
N ALA A 308 8.63 0.33 2.99
CA ALA A 308 9.15 0.22 4.34
C ALA A 308 8.72 1.43 5.17
N VAL A 309 8.17 1.19 6.35
CA VAL A 309 7.68 2.25 7.25
C VAL A 309 8.29 2.08 8.63
N THR A 310 8.83 3.17 9.18
CA THR A 310 9.35 3.25 10.54
C THR A 310 9.07 4.62 11.16
N THR A 311 9.53 4.84 12.38
CA THR A 311 9.48 6.14 13.06
C THR A 311 10.88 6.62 13.41
N ALA A 312 11.07 7.94 13.36
CA ALA A 312 12.31 8.60 13.73
C ALA A 312 12.04 9.92 14.47
N LYS A 313 13.09 10.61 14.86
CA LYS A 313 13.03 12.02 15.28
C LYS A 313 13.33 12.90 14.09
N THR A 314 12.67 14.05 14.01
CA THR A 314 12.90 15.03 12.93
C THR A 314 14.34 15.49 12.85
N ASP A 315 15.03 15.52 13.97
CA ASP A 315 16.41 15.99 14.08
C ASP A 315 17.44 14.97 13.54
N ASP A 316 17.03 13.70 13.42
CA ASP A 316 17.85 12.60 12.88
C ASP A 316 17.72 12.48 11.35
N ILE A 317 16.76 13.19 10.75
CA ILE A 317 16.45 13.04 9.32
C ILE A 317 17.49 13.73 8.45
N VAL A 318 17.96 12.98 7.46
CA VAL A 318 18.92 13.44 6.45
C VAL A 318 18.23 13.58 5.10
N SER A 319 18.40 14.72 4.43
CA SER A 319 17.93 14.93 3.06
C SER A 319 19.01 14.64 2.03
N ALA A 320 18.62 14.37 0.78
CA ALA A 320 19.52 13.98 -0.31
C ALA A 320 20.47 15.10 -0.77
N SER A 321 20.22 16.36 -0.42
CA SER A 321 21.05 17.50 -0.85
C SER A 321 22.37 17.59 -0.08
N PHE A 322 23.47 17.92 -0.77
CA PHE A 322 24.74 18.30 -0.13
C PHE A 322 24.55 19.50 0.77
N LYS A 323 25.20 19.52 1.93
CA LYS A 323 25.03 20.58 2.94
C LYS A 323 26.20 21.57 2.94
N ASN A 324 27.43 21.09 2.81
CA ASN A 324 28.63 21.89 2.95
C ASN A 324 29.61 21.63 1.81
N PRO A 325 30.41 22.66 1.43
CA PRO A 325 31.57 22.45 0.57
C PRO A 325 32.56 21.49 1.22
N GLY A 326 32.95 20.45 0.47
CA GLY A 326 33.83 19.39 0.98
C GLY A 326 33.11 18.13 1.44
N ASP A 327 31.76 18.09 1.41
CA ASP A 327 31.00 16.86 1.58
C ASP A 327 31.45 15.81 0.53
N LEU A 328 31.65 14.57 0.95
CA LEU A 328 32.13 13.50 0.10
C LEU A 328 30.98 12.59 -0.34
N SER A 329 31.02 12.19 -1.61
CA SER A 329 30.21 11.09 -2.10
C SER A 329 30.84 9.77 -1.71
N LEU A 330 30.14 8.92 -0.98
CA LEU A 330 30.64 7.61 -0.53
C LEU A 330 30.45 6.50 -1.55
N ILE A 331 29.81 6.76 -2.69
CA ILE A 331 29.52 5.77 -3.72
C ILE A 331 30.77 5.03 -4.24
N HIS A 332 31.92 5.67 -4.20
CA HIS A 332 33.17 5.13 -4.70
C HIS A 332 34.02 4.38 -3.64
N ILE A 333 33.55 4.27 -2.41
CA ILE A 333 34.34 3.64 -1.33
C ILE A 333 34.43 2.12 -1.50
N SER A 334 33.44 1.48 -2.08
CA SER A 334 33.41 0.02 -2.24
C SER A 334 34.11 -0.48 -3.51
N GLU A 335 34.20 0.33 -4.56
CA GLU A 335 34.81 -0.09 -5.84
C GLU A 335 36.32 -0.28 -5.80
N PRO A 336 37.14 0.60 -5.23
CA PRO A 336 38.57 0.40 -5.15
C PRO A 336 38.96 -0.84 -4.36
N THR A 337 38.20 -1.21 -3.37
CA THR A 337 38.47 -2.40 -2.56
C THR A 337 38.19 -3.69 -3.35
N ARG A 338 37.19 -3.67 -4.21
CA ARG A 338 36.83 -4.80 -5.06
C ARG A 338 37.90 -5.05 -6.15
N LEU A 339 38.40 -3.99 -6.77
CA LEU A 339 39.51 -4.06 -7.75
C LEU A 339 40.82 -4.52 -7.12
N ALA A 340 41.10 -4.15 -5.88
CA ALA A 340 42.29 -4.59 -5.17
C ALA A 340 42.23 -6.07 -4.75
N LEU A 341 41.03 -6.67 -4.69
CA LEU A 341 40.84 -8.09 -4.38
C LEU A 341 40.85 -8.98 -5.62
N ILE A 342 40.82 -8.41 -6.83
CA ILE A 342 40.83 -9.14 -8.11
C ILE A 342 42.22 -9.09 -8.76
N SER A 343 43.12 -8.28 -8.28
CA SER A 343 44.57 -8.27 -8.64
C SER A 343 45.39 -9.01 -7.60
#